data_2dca210f15b1647c295a02b6d6f609d7
#
_entry.id   2dca210f15b1647c295a02b6d6f609d7
#
_cell.length_a   1.000
_cell.length_b   1.000
_cell.length_c   1.000
_cell.angle_alpha   90.00
_cell.angle_beta   90.00
_cell.angle_gamma   90.00
#
_symmetry.space_group_name_H-M   'P 1'
#
loop_
_entity.id
_entity.type
_entity.pdbx_description
1 polymer ?
#
loop_
_entity_poly.entity_id
_entity_poly.type
_entity_poly.pdbx_seq_one_letter_code
_entity_poly.pdbx_strand_id
1 'polypeptide(L)'
;MSDFMNHVKTVNSSVRTLLILAACGVIGYFGYFGYQHYVKPSHEAKQAIADLATLKEDFEKQEKLFQKSQKELAKVTELNERMATSLKLLKVDKRVANIEVLSIEKDEEGNPLMELCFTEIGGDGEAIGISKNYTIKGDEFFVDGWIVAFEDKYVEQADELRGRSLFVFKSIYGNDEPPRNAQRLDDDSQSRPGIYQDDRKSEFEEKIWSDFWGVCNDPIKQQELGIRAIHGQSNYIAGKEGKTYQIEIRASGSSGIKIVNEP
;
A
#
# COMPACT_ATOMS: atom_id res chain seq x y z
N MET A 1 62.98 64.41 -74.47
CA MET A 1 62.63 64.82 -73.13
C MET A 1 61.19 64.34 -72.73
N SER A 2 60.24 64.18 -73.64
CA SER A 2 58.86 63.76 -73.42
C SER A 2 58.74 62.34 -73.01
N ASP A 3 59.48 61.39 -73.62
CA ASP A 3 59.44 59.91 -73.31
C ASP A 3 59.92 59.60 -71.92
N PHE A 4 60.98 60.27 -71.42
CA PHE A 4 61.51 60.01 -70.09
C PHE A 4 60.50 60.47 -68.97
N MET A 5 59.77 61.60 -69.16
CA MET A 5 58.72 62.03 -68.27
C MET A 5 57.49 61.14 -68.26
N ASN A 6 57.17 60.53 -69.43
CA ASN A 6 56.05 59.56 -69.46
C ASN A 6 56.45 58.21 -68.74
N HIS A 7 57.70 57.73 -68.92
CA HIS A 7 58.23 56.54 -68.24
C HIS A 7 58.26 56.77 -66.73
N VAL A 8 58.68 57.94 -66.22
CA VAL A 8 58.69 58.27 -64.79
C VAL A 8 57.25 58.35 -64.22
N LYS A 9 56.27 58.93 -65.01
CA LYS A 9 54.87 58.91 -64.56
C LYS A 9 54.27 57.50 -64.50
N THR A 10 54.57 56.65 -65.47
CA THR A 10 54.08 55.24 -65.53
C THR A 10 54.68 54.43 -64.39
N VAL A 11 55.98 54.48 -64.15
CA VAL A 11 56.63 53.84 -63.03
C VAL A 11 56.06 54.29 -61.64
N ASN A 12 55.86 55.64 -61.53
CA ASN A 12 55.26 56.17 -60.26
C ASN A 12 53.82 55.71 -60.05
N SER A 13 53.03 55.61 -61.15
CA SER A 13 51.69 55.06 -61.09
C SER A 13 51.66 53.58 -60.68
N SER A 14 52.56 52.78 -61.27
CA SER A 14 52.66 51.35 -60.95
C SER A 14 53.14 51.08 -59.49
N VAL A 15 54.11 51.86 -59.05
CA VAL A 15 54.57 51.85 -57.68
C VAL A 15 53.44 52.24 -56.71
N ARG A 16 52.66 53.26 -57.02
CA ARG A 16 51.54 53.68 -56.21
C ARG A 16 50.44 52.62 -56.17
N THR A 17 50.15 51.92 -57.26
CA THR A 17 49.19 50.83 -57.29
C THR A 17 49.67 49.66 -56.45
N LEU A 18 50.95 49.30 -56.56
CA LEU A 18 51.54 48.24 -55.73
C LEU A 18 51.48 48.57 -54.23
N LEU A 19 51.78 49.80 -53.86
CA LEU A 19 51.66 50.23 -52.46
C LEU A 19 50.23 50.17 -51.94
N ILE A 20 49.24 50.55 -52.78
CA ILE A 20 47.81 50.45 -52.39
C ILE A 20 47.42 48.99 -52.21
N LEU A 21 47.82 48.10 -53.15
CA LEU A 21 47.56 46.67 -53.01
C LEU A 21 48.20 46.05 -51.75
N ALA A 22 49.47 46.45 -51.50
CA ALA A 22 50.14 46.03 -50.28
C ALA A 22 49.43 46.49 -48.98
N ALA A 23 48.99 47.77 -48.98
CA ALA A 23 48.22 48.34 -47.86
C ALA A 23 46.87 47.65 -47.67
N CYS A 24 46.15 47.36 -48.77
CA CYS A 24 44.90 46.58 -48.72
C CYS A 24 45.14 45.13 -48.22
N GLY A 25 46.24 44.51 -48.64
CA GLY A 25 46.64 43.16 -48.14
C GLY A 25 46.91 43.18 -46.65
N VAL A 26 47.62 44.16 -46.15
CA VAL A 26 47.93 44.32 -44.72
C VAL A 26 46.64 44.55 -43.90
N ILE A 27 45.80 45.46 -44.39
CA ILE A 27 44.49 45.73 -43.71
C ILE A 27 43.61 44.47 -43.72
N GLY A 28 43.56 43.79 -44.88
CA GLY A 28 42.81 42.51 -44.96
C GLY A 28 43.34 41.44 -44.01
N TYR A 29 44.65 41.30 -43.91
CA TYR A 29 45.27 40.35 -42.99
C TYR A 29 45.03 40.71 -41.54
N PHE A 30 45.19 41.92 -41.10
CA PHE A 30 44.89 42.36 -39.74
C PHE A 30 43.40 42.34 -39.42
N GLY A 31 42.58 42.65 -40.40
CA GLY A 31 41.13 42.50 -40.27
C GLY A 31 40.71 41.04 -40.07
N TYR A 32 41.23 40.15 -40.89
CA TYR A 32 40.98 38.70 -40.73
C TYR A 32 41.56 38.14 -39.43
N PHE A 33 42.80 38.53 -39.09
CA PHE A 33 43.43 38.14 -37.84
C PHE A 33 42.63 38.63 -36.62
N GLY A 34 42.23 39.87 -36.61
CA GLY A 34 41.39 40.44 -35.57
C GLY A 34 40.01 39.75 -35.46
N TYR A 35 39.39 39.44 -36.58
CA TYR A 35 38.14 38.65 -36.59
C TYR A 35 38.32 37.26 -35.98
N GLN A 36 39.35 36.52 -36.43
CA GLN A 36 39.63 35.17 -35.92
C GLN A 36 39.96 35.14 -34.44
N HIS A 37 40.72 36.11 -33.93
CA HIS A 37 41.22 36.07 -32.55
C HIS A 37 40.35 36.78 -31.51
N TYR A 38 39.57 37.80 -31.93
CA TYR A 38 38.76 38.64 -31.02
C TYR A 38 37.29 38.55 -31.21
N VAL A 39 36.81 38.49 -32.43
CA VAL A 39 35.37 38.51 -32.74
C VAL A 39 34.77 37.12 -32.70
N LYS A 40 35.37 36.16 -33.38
CA LYS A 40 34.91 34.77 -33.48
C LYS A 40 34.82 34.09 -32.11
N PRO A 41 35.87 34.10 -31.26
CA PRO A 41 35.80 33.52 -29.92
C PRO A 41 34.75 34.19 -29.05
N SER A 42 34.51 35.50 -29.16
CA SER A 42 33.47 36.17 -28.39
C SER A 42 32.04 35.77 -28.83
N HIS A 43 31.84 35.49 -30.09
CA HIS A 43 30.56 34.96 -30.59
C HIS A 43 30.32 33.51 -30.13
N GLU A 44 31.31 32.68 -30.22
CA GLU A 44 31.24 31.30 -29.74
C GLU A 44 30.99 31.24 -28.24
N ALA A 45 31.64 32.10 -27.47
CA ALA A 45 31.39 32.21 -26.02
C ALA A 45 29.96 32.68 -25.73
N LYS A 46 29.43 33.62 -26.47
CA LYS A 46 28.03 34.08 -26.31
C LYS A 46 27.04 32.97 -26.65
N GLN A 47 27.28 32.21 -27.74
CA GLN A 47 26.44 31.07 -28.08
C GLN A 47 26.51 29.98 -27.01
N ALA A 48 27.70 29.63 -26.51
CA ALA A 48 27.86 28.67 -25.42
C ALA A 48 27.11 29.07 -24.15
N ILE A 49 27.11 30.37 -23.81
CA ILE A 49 26.34 30.88 -22.65
C ILE A 49 24.82 30.76 -22.92
N ALA A 50 24.36 31.07 -24.12
CA ALA A 50 22.95 30.90 -24.48
C ALA A 50 22.51 29.45 -24.47
N ASP A 51 23.35 28.54 -24.97
CA ASP A 51 23.09 27.09 -24.97
C ASP A 51 23.07 26.54 -23.53
N LEU A 52 23.96 27.00 -22.66
CA LEU A 52 23.95 26.68 -21.23
C LEU A 52 22.69 27.17 -20.52
N ALA A 53 22.20 28.37 -20.90
CA ALA A 53 20.97 28.91 -20.32
C ALA A 53 19.74 28.05 -20.73
N THR A 54 19.65 27.66 -21.99
CA THR A 54 18.57 26.78 -22.47
C THR A 54 18.66 25.39 -21.87
N LEU A 55 19.85 24.82 -21.80
CA LEU A 55 20.07 23.53 -21.17
C LEU A 55 19.66 23.53 -19.68
N LYS A 56 19.99 24.61 -18.97
CA LYS A 56 19.60 24.78 -17.57
C LYS A 56 18.06 24.86 -17.43
N GLU A 57 17.41 25.61 -18.28
CA GLU A 57 15.93 25.69 -18.29
C GLU A 57 15.29 24.33 -18.57
N ASP A 58 15.82 23.59 -19.53
CA ASP A 58 15.32 22.25 -19.86
C ASP A 58 15.57 21.26 -18.72
N PHE A 59 16.73 21.36 -18.07
CA PHE A 59 17.00 20.55 -16.89
C PHE A 59 16.04 20.84 -15.75
N GLU A 60 15.76 22.11 -15.44
CA GLU A 60 14.78 22.49 -14.43
C GLU A 60 13.36 22.01 -14.78
N LYS A 61 12.98 22.03 -16.06
CA LYS A 61 11.69 21.47 -16.52
C LYS A 61 11.65 19.95 -16.32
N GLN A 62 12.72 19.26 -16.69
CA GLN A 62 12.80 17.80 -16.50
C GLN A 62 12.76 17.42 -15.01
N GLU A 63 13.45 18.17 -14.16
CA GLU A 63 13.43 17.92 -12.71
C GLU A 63 12.01 18.09 -12.14
N LYS A 64 11.30 19.15 -12.52
CA LYS A 64 9.90 19.33 -12.10
C LYS A 64 8.97 18.24 -12.60
N LEU A 65 9.16 17.78 -13.85
CA LEU A 65 8.38 16.65 -14.39
C LEU A 65 8.69 15.34 -13.65
N PHE A 66 9.97 15.11 -13.33
CA PHE A 66 10.39 13.94 -12.56
C PHE A 66 9.80 13.93 -11.15
N GLN A 67 9.86 15.05 -10.44
CA GLN A 67 9.24 15.18 -9.12
C GLN A 67 7.73 14.99 -9.17
N LYS A 68 7.07 15.50 -10.20
CA LYS A 68 5.63 15.29 -10.40
C LYS A 68 5.32 13.81 -10.65
N SER A 69 6.09 13.17 -11.53
CA SER A 69 5.93 11.74 -11.82
C SER A 69 6.17 10.86 -10.58
N GLN A 70 7.16 11.18 -9.76
CA GLN A 70 7.39 10.46 -8.49
C GLN A 70 6.21 10.59 -7.52
N LYS A 71 5.63 11.80 -7.41
CA LYS A 71 4.44 12.01 -6.57
C LYS A 71 3.22 11.26 -7.10
N GLU A 72 3.04 11.21 -8.40
CA GLU A 72 1.95 10.44 -9.02
C GLU A 72 2.16 8.93 -8.84
N LEU A 73 3.39 8.45 -8.99
CA LEU A 73 3.74 7.06 -8.76
C LEU A 73 3.45 6.65 -7.31
N ALA A 74 3.86 7.47 -6.34
CA ALA A 74 3.58 7.20 -4.92
C ALA A 74 2.07 7.11 -4.64
N LYS A 75 1.26 8.00 -5.22
CA LYS A 75 -0.21 7.95 -5.10
C LYS A 75 -0.81 6.69 -5.72
N VAL A 76 -0.34 6.31 -6.92
CA VAL A 76 -0.82 5.10 -7.60
C VAL A 76 -0.43 3.85 -6.81
N THR A 77 0.77 3.82 -6.25
CA THR A 77 1.21 2.70 -5.40
C THR A 77 0.34 2.58 -4.16
N GLU A 78 0.09 3.69 -3.45
CA GLU A 78 -0.81 3.72 -2.29
C GLU A 78 -2.22 3.25 -2.65
N LEU A 79 -2.76 3.72 -3.78
CA LEU A 79 -4.07 3.29 -4.26
C LEU A 79 -4.11 1.79 -4.58
N ASN A 80 -3.09 1.28 -5.25
CA ASN A 80 -3.00 -0.15 -5.56
C ASN A 80 -2.92 -1.02 -4.30
N GLU A 81 -2.18 -0.58 -3.28
CA GLU A 81 -2.11 -1.29 -1.99
C GLU A 81 -3.47 -1.30 -1.30
N ARG A 82 -4.18 -0.17 -1.30
CA ARG A 82 -5.56 -0.08 -0.79
C ARG A 82 -6.49 -1.02 -1.54
N MET A 83 -6.45 -1.00 -2.87
CA MET A 83 -7.28 -1.88 -3.71
C MET A 83 -6.97 -3.36 -3.47
N ALA A 84 -5.69 -3.73 -3.35
CA ALA A 84 -5.30 -5.11 -3.04
C ALA A 84 -5.83 -5.57 -1.68
N THR A 85 -5.73 -4.71 -0.65
CA THR A 85 -6.29 -4.97 0.69
C THR A 85 -7.80 -5.13 0.63
N SER A 86 -8.49 -4.23 -0.07
CA SER A 86 -9.93 -4.28 -0.25
C SER A 86 -10.39 -5.56 -0.95
N LEU A 87 -9.71 -5.96 -2.02
CA LEU A 87 -10.01 -7.21 -2.72
C LEU A 87 -9.85 -8.44 -1.82
N LYS A 88 -8.88 -8.45 -0.92
CA LYS A 88 -8.73 -9.54 0.06
C LYS A 88 -9.91 -9.58 1.02
N LEU A 89 -10.29 -8.44 1.59
CA LEU A 89 -11.43 -8.34 2.49
C LEU A 89 -12.76 -8.69 1.79
N LEU A 90 -12.90 -8.37 0.51
CA LEU A 90 -14.05 -8.71 -0.31
C LEU A 90 -14.19 -10.22 -0.57
N LYS A 91 -13.09 -10.97 -0.56
CA LYS A 91 -13.11 -12.43 -0.73
C LYS A 91 -13.63 -13.16 0.50
N VAL A 92 -13.64 -12.50 1.66
CA VAL A 92 -14.10 -13.08 2.90
C VAL A 92 -15.59 -12.80 3.08
N ASP A 93 -16.46 -13.56 2.39
CA ASP A 93 -17.90 -13.49 2.60
C ASP A 93 -18.32 -14.14 3.91
N LYS A 94 -17.47 -14.99 4.46
CA LYS A 94 -17.69 -15.74 5.69
C LYS A 94 -16.38 -16.16 6.32
N ARG A 95 -16.38 -16.33 7.62
CA ARG A 95 -15.35 -17.04 8.36
C ARG A 95 -15.89 -18.37 8.84
N VAL A 96 -15.09 -19.40 8.71
CA VAL A 96 -15.44 -20.76 9.08
C VAL A 96 -14.35 -21.31 10.02
N ALA A 97 -14.77 -21.97 11.08
CA ALA A 97 -13.85 -22.71 11.93
C ALA A 97 -14.43 -24.06 12.32
N ASN A 98 -13.57 -25.04 12.48
CA ASN A 98 -13.89 -26.34 13.04
C ASN A 98 -13.50 -26.36 14.51
N ILE A 99 -14.36 -26.92 15.34
CA ILE A 99 -14.17 -27.12 16.77
C ILE A 99 -14.33 -28.61 17.05
N GLU A 100 -13.24 -29.26 17.34
CA GLU A 100 -13.24 -30.68 17.70
C GLU A 100 -13.28 -30.82 19.20
N VAL A 101 -14.16 -31.66 19.72
CA VAL A 101 -14.20 -32.05 21.13
C VAL A 101 -13.27 -33.20 21.32
N LEU A 102 -12.10 -32.95 21.93
CA LEU A 102 -11.05 -33.94 22.13
C LEU A 102 -11.38 -34.90 23.29
N SER A 103 -11.82 -34.34 24.43
CA SER A 103 -12.19 -35.10 25.60
C SER A 103 -13.24 -34.37 26.45
N ILE A 104 -13.98 -35.15 27.26
CA ILE A 104 -14.86 -34.61 28.32
C ILE A 104 -14.54 -35.36 29.59
N GLU A 105 -13.82 -34.71 30.47
CA GLU A 105 -13.41 -35.25 31.77
C GLU A 105 -14.24 -34.61 32.89
N LYS A 106 -14.02 -35.03 34.12
CA LYS A 106 -14.61 -34.40 35.32
C LYS A 106 -13.50 -33.75 36.13
N ASP A 107 -13.74 -32.53 36.60
CA ASP A 107 -12.87 -31.87 37.56
C ASP A 107 -12.97 -32.51 38.94
N GLU A 108 -12.15 -32.03 39.89
CA GLU A 108 -12.13 -32.55 41.28
C GLU A 108 -13.48 -32.41 41.99
N GLU A 109 -14.35 -31.50 41.52
CA GLU A 109 -15.67 -31.23 42.05
C GLU A 109 -16.77 -32.06 41.37
N GLY A 110 -16.39 -32.80 40.32
CA GLY A 110 -17.28 -33.64 39.51
C GLY A 110 -17.99 -32.91 38.35
N ASN A 111 -17.63 -31.66 38.06
CA ASN A 111 -18.19 -30.89 36.95
C ASN A 111 -17.52 -31.28 35.64
N PRO A 112 -18.23 -31.22 34.50
CA PRO A 112 -17.65 -31.47 33.18
C PRO A 112 -16.53 -30.49 32.86
N LEU A 113 -15.42 -31.00 32.33
CA LEU A 113 -14.30 -30.25 31.82
C LEU A 113 -14.05 -30.72 30.38
N MET A 114 -14.26 -29.83 29.42
CA MET A 114 -14.19 -30.17 28.00
C MET A 114 -12.92 -29.60 27.38
N GLU A 115 -12.15 -30.43 26.69
CA GLU A 115 -11.02 -30.01 25.88
C GLU A 115 -11.44 -29.89 24.42
N LEU A 116 -11.21 -28.70 23.84
CA LEU A 116 -11.62 -28.34 22.48
C LEU A 116 -10.38 -27.97 21.66
N CYS A 117 -10.36 -28.38 20.38
CA CYS A 117 -9.39 -27.92 19.40
C CYS A 117 -10.09 -27.01 18.39
N PHE A 118 -9.71 -25.76 18.34
CA PHE A 118 -10.21 -24.76 17.40
C PHE A 118 -9.27 -24.63 16.21
N THR A 119 -9.80 -24.79 14.99
CA THR A 119 -9.06 -24.66 13.74
C THR A 119 -9.84 -23.80 12.75
N GLU A 120 -9.28 -22.67 12.35
CA GLU A 120 -9.88 -21.82 11.30
C GLU A 120 -9.71 -22.49 9.93
N ILE A 121 -10.75 -22.42 9.08
CA ILE A 121 -10.80 -23.06 7.77
C ILE A 121 -10.89 -22.00 6.67
N GLY A 122 -10.02 -22.13 5.67
CA GLY A 122 -9.99 -21.27 4.50
C GLY A 122 -11.14 -21.51 3.53
N GLY A 123 -11.24 -20.64 2.54
CA GLY A 123 -12.22 -20.78 1.46
C GLY A 123 -12.00 -22.00 0.57
N ASP A 124 -10.82 -22.57 0.60
CA ASP A 124 -10.40 -23.81 -0.08
C ASP A 124 -10.70 -25.10 0.75
N GLY A 125 -11.12 -24.91 2.00
CA GLY A 125 -11.37 -26.01 2.93
C GLY A 125 -10.16 -26.44 3.76
N GLU A 126 -9.01 -25.85 3.54
CA GLU A 126 -7.79 -26.14 4.28
C GLU A 126 -7.69 -25.32 5.58
N ALA A 127 -6.92 -25.84 6.55
CA ALA A 127 -6.70 -25.16 7.82
C ALA A 127 -5.86 -23.89 7.63
N ILE A 128 -6.28 -22.79 8.26
CA ILE A 128 -5.53 -21.53 8.30
C ILE A 128 -4.81 -21.41 9.63
N GLY A 129 -3.48 -21.24 9.58
CA GLY A 129 -2.68 -21.03 10.78
C GLY A 129 -2.54 -22.30 11.63
N ILE A 130 -2.41 -22.10 12.94
CA ILE A 130 -2.16 -23.17 13.92
C ILE A 130 -3.45 -23.42 14.68
N SER A 131 -3.84 -24.71 14.81
CA SER A 131 -4.93 -25.12 15.70
C SER A 131 -4.59 -24.81 17.16
N LYS A 132 -5.57 -24.35 17.90
CA LYS A 132 -5.41 -23.95 19.33
C LYS A 132 -6.32 -24.81 20.19
N ASN A 133 -5.77 -25.31 21.30
CA ASN A 133 -6.54 -26.05 22.28
C ASN A 133 -7.07 -25.12 23.38
N TYR A 134 -8.29 -25.40 23.80
CA TYR A 134 -9.01 -24.68 24.84
C TYR A 134 -9.61 -25.68 25.83
N THR A 135 -9.51 -25.36 27.11
CA THR A 135 -10.17 -26.16 28.18
C THR A 135 -11.25 -25.30 28.80
N ILE A 136 -12.49 -25.74 28.75
CA ILE A 136 -13.68 -25.01 29.23
C ILE A 136 -14.45 -25.86 30.27
N LYS A 137 -15.22 -25.18 31.12
CA LYS A 137 -16.07 -25.82 32.13
C LYS A 137 -17.49 -25.97 31.65
N GLY A 138 -17.99 -27.20 31.64
CA GLY A 138 -19.35 -27.49 31.22
C GLY A 138 -19.41 -28.54 30.11
N ASP A 139 -20.64 -28.91 29.75
CA ASP A 139 -20.98 -29.86 28.68
C ASP A 139 -21.52 -29.18 27.40
N GLU A 140 -21.74 -27.86 27.48
CA GLU A 140 -22.04 -27.02 26.34
C GLU A 140 -20.94 -25.99 26.15
N PHE A 141 -20.62 -25.67 24.90
CA PHE A 141 -19.67 -24.60 24.58
C PHE A 141 -20.34 -23.48 23.80
N PHE A 142 -19.89 -22.28 24.09
CA PHE A 142 -20.31 -21.03 23.46
C PHE A 142 -19.17 -20.46 22.64
N VAL A 143 -19.47 -19.99 21.43
CA VAL A 143 -18.53 -19.28 20.60
C VAL A 143 -19.10 -17.91 20.27
N ASP A 144 -18.43 -16.89 20.79
CA ASP A 144 -18.79 -15.51 20.51
C ASP A 144 -18.05 -15.02 19.28
N GLY A 145 -18.79 -14.35 18.41
CA GLY A 145 -18.28 -13.64 17.27
C GLY A 145 -18.71 -12.17 17.25
N TRP A 146 -17.89 -11.33 16.66
CA TRP A 146 -18.22 -9.95 16.38
C TRP A 146 -18.37 -9.71 14.90
N ILE A 147 -19.43 -8.96 14.55
CA ILE A 147 -19.67 -8.42 13.22
C ILE A 147 -19.59 -6.91 13.34
N VAL A 148 -18.60 -6.32 12.70
CA VAL A 148 -18.35 -4.88 12.69
C VAL A 148 -18.98 -4.30 11.43
N ALA A 149 -20.00 -3.48 11.59
CA ALA A 149 -20.70 -2.80 10.51
C ALA A 149 -20.29 -1.33 10.45
N PHE A 150 -19.99 -0.83 9.27
CA PHE A 150 -19.64 0.57 9.03
C PHE A 150 -20.88 1.40 8.65
N GLU A 151 -20.74 2.73 8.65
CA GLU A 151 -21.81 3.65 8.26
C GLU A 151 -22.19 3.48 6.79
N ASP A 152 -23.48 3.64 6.50
CA ASP A 152 -24.05 3.43 5.16
C ASP A 152 -23.43 4.31 4.08
N LYS A 153 -22.91 5.50 4.45
CA LYS A 153 -22.17 6.36 3.51
C LYS A 153 -21.00 5.68 2.82
N TYR A 154 -20.36 4.72 3.48
CA TYR A 154 -19.24 3.97 2.87
C TYR A 154 -19.71 2.91 1.88
N VAL A 155 -20.90 2.34 2.10
CA VAL A 155 -21.56 1.46 1.14
C VAL A 155 -21.96 2.25 -0.10
N GLU A 156 -22.56 3.44 0.08
CA GLU A 156 -23.00 4.33 -1.00
C GLU A 156 -21.81 4.87 -1.83
N GLN A 157 -20.68 5.13 -1.17
CA GLN A 157 -19.44 5.58 -1.82
C GLN A 157 -18.64 4.45 -2.45
N ALA A 158 -19.13 3.21 -2.38
CA ALA A 158 -18.41 2.01 -2.77
C ALA A 158 -16.98 1.95 -2.17
N ASP A 159 -16.87 2.37 -0.87
CA ASP A 159 -15.60 2.26 -0.14
C ASP A 159 -15.26 0.77 -0.03
N GLU A 160 -14.16 0.41 -0.64
CA GLU A 160 -13.78 -0.98 -0.82
C GLU A 160 -13.51 -1.70 0.50
N LEU A 161 -13.14 -0.97 1.54
CA LEU A 161 -12.86 -1.50 2.88
C LEU A 161 -14.09 -1.46 3.79
N ARG A 162 -14.77 -0.31 3.87
CA ARG A 162 -15.87 -0.03 4.81
C ARG A 162 -17.25 -0.27 4.22
N GLY A 163 -17.34 -0.56 2.92
CA GLY A 163 -18.60 -0.93 2.27
C GLY A 163 -19.12 -2.32 2.66
N ARG A 164 -18.41 -3.07 3.52
CA ARG A 164 -18.78 -4.40 4.02
C ARG A 164 -18.49 -4.54 5.49
N SER A 165 -19.11 -5.56 6.11
CA SER A 165 -18.84 -5.91 7.50
C SER A 165 -17.58 -6.74 7.66
N LEU A 166 -16.88 -6.58 8.78
CA LEU A 166 -15.75 -7.43 9.18
C LEU A 166 -16.19 -8.42 10.26
N PHE A 167 -15.56 -9.60 10.31
CA PHE A 167 -15.92 -10.66 11.26
C PHE A 167 -14.71 -11.05 12.10
N VAL A 168 -14.95 -11.26 13.40
CA VAL A 168 -13.93 -11.72 14.34
C VAL A 168 -14.50 -12.83 15.19
N PHE A 169 -13.72 -13.90 15.38
CA PHE A 169 -13.99 -14.87 16.45
C PHE A 169 -13.46 -14.28 17.75
N LYS A 170 -14.38 -13.93 18.65
CA LYS A 170 -14.02 -13.23 19.87
C LYS A 170 -13.51 -14.17 20.95
N SER A 171 -14.35 -15.12 21.34
CA SER A 171 -14.07 -15.95 22.50
C SER A 171 -14.82 -17.28 22.50
N ILE A 172 -14.32 -18.23 23.30
CA ILE A 172 -14.93 -19.51 23.58
C ILE A 172 -15.01 -19.74 25.09
N TYR A 173 -16.12 -20.30 25.59
CA TYR A 173 -16.32 -20.61 27.00
C TYR A 173 -17.40 -21.68 27.17
N GLY A 174 -17.48 -22.28 28.36
CA GLY A 174 -18.48 -23.29 28.69
C GLY A 174 -19.66 -22.72 29.48
N ASN A 175 -20.75 -23.52 29.56
CA ASN A 175 -21.97 -23.13 30.31
C ASN A 175 -21.76 -22.99 31.82
N ASP A 176 -20.75 -23.64 32.41
CA ASP A 176 -20.46 -23.61 33.83
C ASP A 176 -19.41 -22.54 34.21
N GLU A 177 -19.10 -21.64 33.30
CA GLU A 177 -18.21 -20.51 33.56
C GLU A 177 -18.82 -19.16 33.09
N PRO A 178 -18.54 -18.06 33.79
CA PRO A 178 -19.06 -16.78 33.38
C PRO A 178 -18.34 -16.27 32.13
N PRO A 179 -19.05 -15.53 31.21
CA PRO A 179 -18.47 -15.02 29.97
C PRO A 179 -17.23 -14.12 30.15
N ARG A 180 -17.03 -13.54 31.35
CA ARG A 180 -15.81 -12.77 31.66
C ARG A 180 -14.53 -13.62 31.71
N ASN A 181 -14.67 -14.92 31.90
CA ASN A 181 -13.56 -15.88 31.92
C ASN A 181 -13.33 -16.53 30.53
N ALA A 182 -14.12 -16.12 29.53
CA ALA A 182 -14.04 -16.64 28.18
C ALA A 182 -12.61 -16.50 27.61
N GLN A 183 -12.14 -17.55 26.99
CA GLN A 183 -10.83 -17.58 26.34
C GLN A 183 -10.91 -16.98 24.94
N ARG A 184 -9.92 -16.16 24.58
CA ARG A 184 -9.92 -15.46 23.28
C ARG A 184 -9.54 -16.40 22.15
N LEU A 185 -10.27 -16.29 21.04
CA LEU A 185 -10.01 -17.04 19.80
C LEU A 185 -9.08 -16.26 18.86
N ASP A 186 -9.51 -15.09 18.42
CA ASP A 186 -8.62 -14.17 17.71
C ASP A 186 -7.78 -13.43 18.75
N ASP A 187 -6.47 -13.52 18.59
CA ASP A 187 -5.53 -12.94 19.54
C ASP A 187 -5.34 -11.44 19.23
N ASP A 188 -5.61 -10.60 20.23
CA ASP A 188 -5.40 -9.15 20.13
C ASP A 188 -3.92 -8.76 20.18
N SER A 189 -3.02 -9.66 20.57
CA SER A 189 -1.58 -9.48 20.49
C SER A 189 -1.04 -9.64 19.06
N GLN A 190 -1.75 -10.40 18.22
CA GLN A 190 -1.48 -10.50 16.78
C GLN A 190 -2.51 -9.68 16.04
N SER A 191 -2.11 -8.51 15.63
CA SER A 191 -2.96 -7.48 15.03
C SER A 191 -3.91 -7.93 13.90
N ARG A 192 -3.88 -9.21 13.45
CA ARG A 192 -4.72 -9.73 12.36
C ARG A 192 -5.21 -11.16 12.64
N PRO A 193 -6.51 -11.45 12.39
CA PRO A 193 -6.98 -12.84 12.33
C PRO A 193 -6.31 -13.64 11.21
N GLY A 194 -6.20 -14.95 11.37
CA GLY A 194 -5.48 -15.85 10.47
C GLY A 194 -5.87 -15.71 9.00
N ILE A 195 -7.18 -15.63 8.72
CA ILE A 195 -7.70 -15.50 7.34
C ILE A 195 -7.27 -14.20 6.62
N TYR A 196 -6.89 -13.18 7.37
CA TYR A 196 -6.41 -11.90 6.83
C TYR A 196 -4.88 -11.82 6.82
N GLN A 197 -4.17 -12.87 7.28
CA GLN A 197 -2.71 -12.92 7.23
C GLN A 197 -2.26 -13.22 5.79
N ASP A 198 -1.28 -12.45 5.32
CA ASP A 198 -0.58 -12.67 4.07
C ASP A 198 0.88 -12.26 4.26
N ASP A 199 1.77 -12.82 3.45
CA ASP A 199 3.22 -12.57 3.49
C ASP A 199 3.60 -11.11 3.16
N ARG A 200 2.70 -10.37 2.51
CA ARG A 200 2.89 -8.96 2.18
C ARG A 200 2.08 -8.07 3.13
N LYS A 201 2.78 -7.49 4.09
CA LYS A 201 2.21 -6.49 4.99
C LYS A 201 2.26 -5.12 4.32
N SER A 202 1.11 -4.51 4.03
CA SER A 202 1.08 -3.09 3.69
C SER A 202 0.98 -2.24 4.97
N GLU A 203 1.60 -1.05 4.98
CA GLU A 203 1.47 -0.10 6.10
C GLU A 203 0.00 0.25 6.38
N PHE A 204 -0.83 0.25 5.34
CA PHE A 204 -2.26 0.49 5.45
C PHE A 204 -2.99 -0.64 6.20
N GLU A 205 -2.68 -1.89 5.92
CA GLU A 205 -3.22 -3.04 6.65
C GLU A 205 -2.76 -3.04 8.12
N GLU A 206 -1.49 -2.78 8.37
CA GLU A 206 -0.95 -2.71 9.73
C GLU A 206 -1.67 -1.63 10.55
N LYS A 207 -1.91 -0.46 9.97
CA LYS A 207 -2.63 0.64 10.61
C LYS A 207 -4.07 0.27 10.94
N ILE A 208 -4.78 -0.44 10.04
CA ILE A 208 -6.16 -0.89 10.31
C ILE A 208 -6.18 -1.86 11.48
N TRP A 209 -5.37 -2.90 11.40
CA TRP A 209 -5.45 -3.98 12.38
C TRP A 209 -4.84 -3.62 13.73
N SER A 210 -3.79 -2.79 13.79
CA SER A 210 -3.23 -2.32 15.05
C SER A 210 -4.20 -1.49 15.89
N ASP A 211 -5.08 -0.74 15.24
CA ASP A 211 -6.09 0.08 15.92
C ASP A 211 -7.43 -0.63 16.09
N PHE A 212 -7.68 -1.70 15.34
CA PHE A 212 -8.98 -2.39 15.28
C PHE A 212 -9.47 -2.86 16.65
N TRP A 213 -8.62 -3.51 17.42
CA TRP A 213 -8.95 -4.03 18.74
C TRP A 213 -9.19 -2.90 19.78
N GLY A 214 -8.42 -1.82 19.69
CA GLY A 214 -8.62 -0.62 20.49
C GLY A 214 -9.94 0.06 20.16
N VAL A 215 -10.27 0.14 18.89
CA VAL A 215 -11.51 0.73 18.39
C VAL A 215 -12.73 -0.06 18.81
N CYS A 216 -12.70 -1.38 18.77
CA CYS A 216 -13.83 -2.22 19.16
C CYS A 216 -14.27 -1.99 20.61
N ASN A 217 -13.41 -1.47 21.46
CA ASN A 217 -13.69 -1.18 22.88
C ASN A 217 -13.83 0.33 23.21
N ASP A 218 -13.66 1.21 22.22
CA ASP A 218 -13.69 2.67 22.41
C ASP A 218 -14.75 3.32 21.50
N PRO A 219 -15.90 3.77 22.06
CA PRO A 219 -16.96 4.40 21.27
C PRO A 219 -16.53 5.64 20.50
N ILE A 220 -15.55 6.40 21.00
CA ILE A 220 -15.06 7.61 20.32
C ILE A 220 -14.29 7.20 19.06
N LYS A 221 -13.39 6.25 19.19
CA LYS A 221 -12.64 5.71 18.06
C LYS A 221 -13.54 5.01 17.03
N GLN A 222 -14.60 4.32 17.48
CA GLN A 222 -15.59 3.73 16.56
C GLN A 222 -16.22 4.80 15.67
N GLN A 223 -16.61 5.92 16.24
CA GLN A 223 -17.19 7.03 15.48
C GLN A 223 -16.18 7.64 14.49
N GLU A 224 -14.92 7.82 14.89
CA GLU A 224 -13.86 8.35 14.03
C GLU A 224 -13.59 7.45 12.81
N LEU A 225 -13.63 6.14 12.98
CA LEU A 225 -13.46 5.16 11.88
C LEU A 225 -14.75 4.92 11.08
N GLY A 226 -15.86 5.50 11.51
CA GLY A 226 -17.15 5.33 10.86
C GLY A 226 -17.77 3.95 11.09
N ILE A 227 -17.52 3.36 12.26
CA ILE A 227 -18.19 2.13 12.69
C ILE A 227 -19.57 2.53 13.23
N ARG A 228 -20.62 2.01 12.58
CA ARG A 228 -22.01 2.23 12.99
C ARG A 228 -22.40 1.34 14.14
N ALA A 229 -21.99 0.09 14.12
CA ALA A 229 -22.36 -0.89 15.12
C ALA A 229 -21.37 -2.06 15.15
N ILE A 230 -21.22 -2.62 16.34
CA ILE A 230 -20.58 -3.92 16.56
C ILE A 230 -21.65 -4.84 17.12
N HIS A 231 -21.97 -5.90 16.36
CA HIS A 231 -22.95 -6.91 16.77
C HIS A 231 -22.21 -8.11 17.32
N GLY A 232 -22.45 -8.43 18.58
CA GLY A 232 -22.04 -9.70 19.17
C GLY A 232 -23.05 -10.78 18.82
N GLN A 233 -22.57 -11.95 18.41
CA GLN A 233 -23.37 -13.15 18.26
C GLN A 233 -22.72 -14.27 19.04
N SER A 234 -23.55 -15.01 19.77
CA SER A 234 -23.13 -16.19 20.52
C SER A 234 -23.82 -17.42 19.93
N ASN A 235 -23.04 -18.40 19.53
CA ASN A 235 -23.56 -19.69 19.09
C ASN A 235 -23.17 -20.73 20.12
N TYR A 236 -24.08 -21.62 20.48
CA TYR A 236 -23.82 -22.65 21.48
C TYR A 236 -24.38 -24.01 21.04
N ILE A 237 -23.73 -25.04 21.55
CA ILE A 237 -24.16 -26.42 21.31
C ILE A 237 -23.57 -27.34 22.40
N ALA A 238 -24.28 -28.40 22.73
CA ALA A 238 -23.76 -29.45 23.61
C ALA A 238 -22.62 -30.21 22.93
N GLY A 239 -21.49 -30.28 23.60
CA GLY A 239 -20.30 -31.00 23.12
C GLY A 239 -20.47 -32.51 23.24
N LYS A 240 -19.93 -33.27 22.31
CA LYS A 240 -19.83 -34.71 22.36
C LYS A 240 -18.41 -35.10 21.96
N GLU A 241 -17.77 -35.88 22.82
CA GLU A 241 -16.40 -36.38 22.62
C GLU A 241 -16.22 -37.02 21.24
N GLY A 242 -15.13 -36.67 20.55
CA GLY A 242 -14.79 -37.17 19.21
C GLY A 242 -15.66 -36.57 18.09
N LYS A 243 -16.48 -35.54 18.36
CA LYS A 243 -17.26 -34.84 17.31
C LYS A 243 -16.64 -33.54 16.95
N THR A 244 -16.72 -33.23 15.65
CA THR A 244 -16.29 -31.95 15.09
C THR A 244 -17.52 -31.10 14.75
N TYR A 245 -17.49 -29.86 15.19
CA TYR A 245 -18.52 -28.86 14.97
C TYR A 245 -17.95 -27.76 14.08
N GLN A 246 -18.70 -27.38 13.04
CA GLN A 246 -18.32 -26.27 12.20
C GLN A 246 -19.14 -25.03 12.55
N ILE A 247 -18.44 -23.95 12.91
CA ILE A 247 -19.05 -22.65 13.08
C ILE A 247 -18.79 -21.78 11.86
N GLU A 248 -19.84 -21.06 11.42
CA GLU A 248 -19.79 -20.14 10.29
C GLU A 248 -20.35 -18.79 10.70
N ILE A 249 -19.62 -17.70 10.42
CA ILE A 249 -20.07 -16.31 10.57
C ILE A 249 -20.08 -15.68 9.17
N ARG A 250 -21.23 -15.17 8.75
CA ARG A 250 -21.44 -14.59 7.41
C ARG A 250 -21.54 -13.08 7.42
N ALA A 251 -21.19 -12.48 6.28
CA ALA A 251 -21.32 -11.05 6.01
C ALA A 251 -22.76 -10.51 6.22
N SER A 252 -23.75 -11.34 6.00
CA SER A 252 -25.17 -11.01 6.25
C SER A 252 -25.52 -10.79 7.71
N GLY A 253 -24.59 -11.05 8.63
CA GLY A 253 -24.83 -11.04 10.06
C GLY A 253 -25.40 -12.36 10.59
N SER A 254 -25.56 -13.38 9.75
CA SER A 254 -25.97 -14.70 10.22
C SER A 254 -24.78 -15.51 10.70
N SER A 255 -24.96 -16.22 11.79
CA SER A 255 -24.00 -17.22 12.25
C SER A 255 -24.72 -18.54 12.55
N GLY A 256 -23.99 -19.62 12.54
CA GLY A 256 -24.54 -20.94 12.84
C GLY A 256 -23.44 -21.93 13.19
N ILE A 257 -23.85 -22.95 13.95
CA ILE A 257 -23.01 -24.08 14.27
C ILE A 257 -23.70 -25.36 13.84
N LYS A 258 -22.95 -26.28 13.23
CA LYS A 258 -23.44 -27.56 12.78
C LYS A 258 -22.40 -28.66 13.04
N ILE A 259 -22.86 -29.89 13.20
CA ILE A 259 -21.97 -31.05 13.27
C ILE A 259 -21.44 -31.32 11.86
N VAL A 260 -20.13 -31.51 11.76
CA VAL A 260 -19.52 -31.98 10.50
C VAL A 260 -19.63 -33.50 10.52
N ASN A 261 -20.42 -34.04 9.61
CA ASN A 261 -20.42 -35.49 9.42
C ASN A 261 -19.08 -35.85 8.78
N GLU A 262 -18.33 -36.73 9.40
CA GLU A 262 -17.17 -37.36 8.77
C GLU A 262 -17.58 -37.98 7.43
N PRO A 263 -16.67 -37.91 6.43
CA PRO A 263 -16.90 -38.48 5.11
C PRO A 263 -17.13 -39.98 5.14
#